data_6c6ad885dc79510f6792ab6aa4c3c952
#
_entry.id   6c6ad885dc79510f6792ab6aa4c3c952
#
_cell.length_a   1.000
_cell.length_b   1.000
_cell.length_c   1.000
_cell.angle_alpha   90.00
_cell.angle_beta   90.00
_cell.angle_gamma   90.00
#
_symmetry.space_group_name_H-M   'P 1'
#
loop_
_entity.id
_entity.type
_entity.pdbx_description
1 polymer ?
#
loop_
_entity_poly.entity_id
_entity_poly.type
_entity_poly.pdbx_seq_one_letter_code
_entity_poly.pdbx_strand_id
1 'polypeptide(L)'
;MHIQELKELAMSRIDDLIAEYCPDGVERKPLGAIAKLYRGNGLQKKDFTDKGIGCIHYGQIYTRYDTFTSQTISFVDKKLADKLLKVHPNDLIVTATSENLEDVCKAVAWLGGSDIVTGGHSIVVRHHQNAKYLSYYFQTLDFFQRKRAYVHGTKVMEIKKDDLAKIVVPVPPLPVQEEIVRILDSFSSLEAELEAELEAELEA
;
A
#
# COMPACT_ATOMS: atom_id res chain seq x y z
N MET A 1 7.44 -6.54 -29.29
CA MET A 1 8.29 -5.48 -28.64
C MET A 1 9.02 -6.14 -27.48
N HIS A 2 10.35 -6.04 -27.42
CA HIS A 2 11.15 -6.73 -26.40
C HIS A 2 10.94 -6.07 -25.03
N ILE A 3 10.90 -6.85 -23.93
CA ILE A 3 10.77 -6.36 -22.55
C ILE A 3 11.81 -5.27 -22.23
N GLN A 4 13.02 -5.40 -22.77
CA GLN A 4 14.08 -4.41 -22.63
C GLN A 4 13.72 -3.05 -23.26
N GLU A 5 13.15 -3.05 -24.46
CA GLU A 5 12.70 -1.82 -25.13
C GLU A 5 11.58 -1.11 -24.36
N LEU A 6 10.67 -1.89 -23.77
CA LEU A 6 9.60 -1.36 -22.90
C LEU A 6 10.18 -0.69 -21.65
N LYS A 7 11.19 -1.30 -21.02
CA LYS A 7 11.86 -0.73 -19.85
C LYS A 7 12.59 0.57 -20.21
N GLU A 8 13.30 0.60 -21.31
CA GLU A 8 14.02 1.79 -21.75
C GLU A 8 13.07 2.94 -22.09
N LEU A 9 11.97 2.66 -22.78
CA LEU A 9 10.93 3.65 -23.07
C LEU A 9 10.25 4.18 -21.80
N ALA A 10 9.95 3.30 -20.85
CA ALA A 10 9.34 3.66 -19.58
C ALA A 10 10.28 4.54 -18.74
N MET A 11 11.56 4.20 -18.65
CA MET A 11 12.58 4.99 -17.95
C MET A 11 12.75 6.37 -18.59
N SER A 12 12.87 6.44 -19.93
CA SER A 12 12.97 7.71 -20.65
C SER A 12 11.76 8.63 -20.35
N ARG A 13 10.55 8.07 -20.31
CA ARG A 13 9.36 8.84 -20.01
C ARG A 13 9.33 9.40 -18.59
N ILE A 14 9.80 8.62 -17.60
CA ILE A 14 9.91 9.10 -16.22
C ILE A 14 10.99 10.18 -16.10
N ASP A 15 12.15 9.98 -16.75
CA ASP A 15 13.24 10.95 -16.73
C ASP A 15 12.79 12.29 -17.31
N ASP A 16 12.04 12.30 -18.42
CA ASP A 16 11.46 13.50 -19.02
C ASP A 16 10.51 14.21 -18.03
N LEU A 17 9.61 13.47 -17.38
CA LEU A 17 8.70 14.03 -16.40
C LEU A 17 9.42 14.56 -15.15
N ILE A 18 10.47 13.88 -14.68
CA ILE A 18 11.27 14.37 -13.57
C ILE A 18 12.01 15.64 -13.97
N ALA A 19 12.58 15.71 -15.17
CA ALA A 19 13.24 16.91 -15.66
C ALA A 19 12.27 18.11 -15.78
N GLU A 20 11.02 17.85 -16.21
CA GLU A 20 9.97 18.87 -16.34
C GLU A 20 9.43 19.35 -14.99
N TYR A 21 9.05 18.40 -14.11
CA TYR A 21 8.32 18.71 -12.89
C TYR A 21 9.18 18.79 -11.63
N CYS A 22 10.41 18.28 -11.67
CA CYS A 22 11.31 18.22 -10.54
C CYS A 22 12.74 18.65 -10.94
N PRO A 23 12.95 19.85 -11.54
CA PRO A 23 14.26 20.26 -12.03
C PRO A 23 15.34 20.30 -10.94
N ASP A 24 14.95 20.52 -9.69
CA ASP A 24 15.85 20.52 -8.52
C ASP A 24 15.87 19.15 -7.79
N GLY A 25 15.33 18.11 -8.43
CA GLY A 25 15.18 16.78 -7.86
C GLY A 25 13.84 16.55 -7.15
N VAL A 26 13.53 15.27 -6.91
CA VAL A 26 12.27 14.87 -6.25
C VAL A 26 12.30 15.25 -4.76
N GLU A 27 11.32 16.06 -4.35
CA GLU A 27 11.19 16.47 -2.96
C GLU A 27 10.92 15.27 -2.04
N ARG A 28 11.54 15.27 -0.87
CA ARG A 28 11.34 14.25 0.17
C ARG A 28 10.76 14.88 1.43
N LYS A 29 9.67 14.29 1.96
CA LYS A 29 8.99 14.78 3.15
C LYS A 29 8.75 13.67 4.16
N PRO A 30 8.72 13.97 5.48
CA PRO A 30 8.15 13.04 6.45
C PRO A 30 6.71 12.68 6.07
N LEU A 31 6.34 11.41 6.20
CA LEU A 31 4.99 10.95 5.86
C LEU A 31 3.89 11.75 6.58
N GLY A 32 4.15 12.13 7.84
CA GLY A 32 3.24 12.97 8.63
C GLY A 32 3.08 14.42 8.12
N ALA A 33 3.98 14.88 7.24
CA ALA A 33 3.83 16.20 6.60
C ALA A 33 2.85 16.18 5.41
N ILE A 34 2.60 15.00 4.82
CA ILE A 34 1.72 14.81 3.66
C ILE A 34 0.48 13.98 3.96
N ALA A 35 0.36 13.41 5.17
CA ALA A 35 -0.71 12.52 5.57
C ALA A 35 -1.09 12.68 7.03
N LYS A 36 -2.34 12.33 7.35
CA LYS A 36 -2.80 12.10 8.73
C LYS A 36 -2.84 10.60 9.01
N LEU A 37 -2.25 10.18 10.12
CA LEU A 37 -2.14 8.79 10.49
C LEU A 37 -3.06 8.48 11.68
N TYR A 38 -3.84 7.40 11.56
CA TYR A 38 -4.79 6.96 12.57
C TYR A 38 -4.53 5.51 12.95
N ARG A 39 -4.41 5.21 14.24
CA ARG A 39 -4.33 3.82 14.72
C ARG A 39 -5.73 3.22 14.80
N GLY A 40 -5.91 2.03 14.22
CA GLY A 40 -7.16 1.29 14.33
C GLY A 40 -7.35 0.69 15.72
N ASN A 41 -8.50 0.07 15.92
CA ASN A 41 -8.91 -0.58 17.17
C ASN A 41 -9.82 -1.78 16.91
N GLY A 42 -9.91 -2.66 17.88
CA GLY A 42 -10.99 -3.59 18.18
C GLY A 42 -11.30 -4.76 17.24
N LEU A 43 -11.02 -4.75 15.96
CA LEU A 43 -11.43 -5.81 15.02
C LEU A 43 -10.68 -7.13 15.26
N GLN A 44 -11.42 -8.23 15.39
CA GLN A 44 -10.89 -9.59 15.51
C GLN A 44 -11.49 -10.51 14.44
N LYS A 45 -10.81 -11.61 14.09
CA LYS A 45 -11.30 -12.58 13.08
C LYS A 45 -12.67 -13.16 13.40
N LYS A 46 -13.00 -13.33 14.69
CA LYS A 46 -14.32 -13.83 15.14
C LYS A 46 -15.47 -12.87 14.85
N ASP A 47 -15.17 -11.62 14.54
CA ASP A 47 -16.17 -10.58 14.26
C ASP A 47 -16.58 -10.56 12.78
N PHE A 48 -15.95 -11.40 11.94
CA PHE A 48 -16.27 -11.47 10.52
C PHE A 48 -17.65 -12.06 10.27
N THR A 49 -18.32 -11.50 9.29
CA THR A 49 -19.62 -11.92 8.78
C THR A 49 -19.56 -12.11 7.26
N ASP A 50 -20.52 -12.84 6.69
CA ASP A 50 -20.59 -13.09 5.25
C ASP A 50 -21.00 -11.86 4.44
N LYS A 51 -21.61 -10.88 5.08
CA LYS A 51 -22.10 -9.64 4.47
C LYS A 51 -22.24 -8.53 5.50
N GLY A 52 -22.18 -7.28 5.06
CA GLY A 52 -22.27 -6.10 5.91
C GLY A 52 -21.37 -4.97 5.41
N ILE A 53 -20.69 -4.30 6.34
CA ILE A 53 -19.69 -3.27 6.00
C ILE A 53 -18.36 -3.98 5.75
N GLY A 54 -17.74 -3.67 4.62
CA GLY A 54 -16.43 -4.23 4.25
C GLY A 54 -15.36 -3.93 5.31
N CYS A 55 -14.48 -4.89 5.56
CA CYS A 55 -13.38 -4.69 6.48
C CYS A 55 -12.10 -5.35 5.96
N ILE A 56 -10.95 -4.75 6.32
CA ILE A 56 -9.63 -5.32 6.11
C ILE A 56 -8.94 -5.48 7.45
N HIS A 57 -8.66 -6.73 7.82
CA HIS A 57 -7.89 -7.07 9.02
C HIS A 57 -6.41 -7.17 8.68
N TYR A 58 -5.52 -6.72 9.57
CA TYR A 58 -4.07 -6.69 9.32
C TYR A 58 -3.50 -8.04 8.81
N GLY A 59 -3.96 -9.16 9.35
CA GLY A 59 -3.51 -10.49 8.92
C GLY A 59 -3.91 -10.84 7.47
N GLN A 60 -4.92 -10.17 6.89
CA GLN A 60 -5.29 -10.36 5.49
C GLN A 60 -4.36 -9.59 4.54
N ILE A 61 -3.76 -8.49 5.01
CA ILE A 61 -2.75 -7.72 4.26
C ILE A 61 -1.52 -8.58 3.96
N TYR A 62 -1.18 -9.53 4.84
CA TYR A 62 -0.06 -10.44 4.60
C TYR A 62 -0.39 -11.59 3.67
N THR A 63 -1.65 -12.05 3.65
CA THR A 63 -2.00 -13.38 3.11
C THR A 63 -2.98 -13.35 1.94
N ARG A 64 -3.65 -12.24 1.70
CA ARG A 64 -4.80 -12.16 0.78
C ARG A 64 -4.81 -10.95 -0.13
N TYR A 65 -4.21 -9.85 0.29
CA TYR A 65 -4.16 -8.62 -0.48
C TYR A 65 -2.74 -8.37 -0.98
N ASP A 66 -2.66 -7.85 -2.16
CA ASP A 66 -1.44 -7.33 -2.72
C ASP A 66 -1.32 -5.82 -2.45
N THR A 67 -0.73 -5.06 -3.34
CA THR A 67 -0.44 -3.63 -3.23
C THR A 67 -1.70 -2.77 -3.08
N PHE A 68 -2.81 -3.17 -3.71
CA PHE A 68 -4.09 -2.46 -3.69
C PHE A 68 -5.28 -3.40 -3.85
N THR A 69 -6.47 -2.91 -3.49
CA THR A 69 -7.72 -3.62 -3.73
C THR A 69 -8.89 -2.64 -3.82
N SER A 70 -9.91 -3.00 -4.60
CA SER A 70 -11.20 -2.30 -4.66
C SER A 70 -12.34 -3.08 -3.99
N GLN A 71 -12.04 -4.29 -3.48
CA GLN A 71 -13.03 -5.16 -2.84
C GLN A 71 -12.50 -5.74 -1.55
N THR A 72 -13.39 -5.98 -0.59
CA THR A 72 -13.07 -6.67 0.66
C THR A 72 -13.54 -8.13 0.59
N ILE A 73 -12.74 -9.02 1.19
CA ILE A 73 -13.09 -10.45 1.31
C ILE A 73 -13.77 -10.77 2.64
N SER A 74 -13.89 -9.80 3.53
CA SER A 74 -14.52 -9.94 4.84
C SER A 74 -15.39 -8.73 5.16
N PHE A 75 -16.38 -8.94 5.98
CA PHE A 75 -17.36 -7.93 6.39
C PHE A 75 -17.54 -7.98 7.90
N VAL A 76 -18.15 -6.94 8.44
CA VAL A 76 -18.62 -6.88 9.83
C VAL A 76 -20.02 -6.29 9.87
N ASP A 77 -20.74 -6.55 10.96
CA ASP A 77 -22.03 -5.90 11.17
C ASP A 77 -21.89 -4.38 11.35
N LYS A 78 -22.95 -3.64 11.02
CA LYS A 78 -22.96 -2.17 11.09
C LYS A 78 -22.67 -1.65 12.50
N LYS A 79 -23.18 -2.30 13.55
CA LYS A 79 -23.01 -1.85 14.94
C LYS A 79 -21.54 -1.91 15.38
N LEU A 80 -20.79 -2.90 14.90
CA LEU A 80 -19.35 -2.97 15.12
C LEU A 80 -18.62 -1.97 14.24
N ALA A 81 -18.97 -1.89 12.94
CA ALA A 81 -18.34 -0.96 11.99
C ALA A 81 -18.40 0.50 12.46
N ASP A 82 -19.50 0.91 13.11
CA ASP A 82 -19.66 2.27 13.65
C ASP A 82 -18.67 2.60 14.78
N LYS A 83 -18.01 1.58 15.37
CA LYS A 83 -17.00 1.73 16.44
C LYS A 83 -15.56 1.57 15.93
N LEU A 84 -15.39 1.05 14.75
CA LEU A 84 -14.08 0.79 14.16
C LEU A 84 -13.55 2.01 13.39
N LEU A 85 -12.24 2.01 13.14
CA LEU A 85 -11.61 3.05 12.33
C LEU A 85 -12.05 2.92 10.87
N LYS A 86 -12.59 3.99 10.32
CA LYS A 86 -12.98 4.10 8.92
C LYS A 86 -11.77 4.31 8.02
N VAL A 87 -11.80 3.62 6.90
CA VAL A 87 -10.88 3.76 5.77
C VAL A 87 -11.68 4.31 4.61
N HIS A 88 -11.29 5.47 4.09
CA HIS A 88 -11.94 6.10 2.95
C HIS A 88 -11.26 5.67 1.63
N PRO A 89 -11.97 5.80 0.49
CA PRO A 89 -11.32 5.68 -0.81
C PRO A 89 -10.02 6.50 -0.89
N ASN A 90 -8.98 5.90 -1.46
CA ASN A 90 -7.62 6.44 -1.56
C ASN A 90 -6.82 6.51 -0.24
N ASP A 91 -7.30 5.95 0.88
CA ASP A 91 -6.48 5.74 2.07
C ASP A 91 -5.57 4.52 1.89
N LEU A 92 -4.40 4.48 2.59
CA LEU A 92 -3.64 3.26 2.78
C LEU A 92 -3.97 2.62 4.13
N ILE A 93 -4.01 1.29 4.15
CA ILE A 93 -4.04 0.48 5.37
C ILE A 93 -2.67 -0.16 5.53
N VAL A 94 -1.97 0.21 6.58
CA VAL A 94 -0.59 -0.23 6.86
C VAL A 94 -0.59 -1.14 8.08
N THR A 95 0.08 -2.28 8.00
CA THR A 95 0.24 -3.19 9.13
C THR A 95 1.19 -2.56 10.16
N ALA A 96 0.73 -2.49 11.39
CA ALA A 96 1.49 -1.88 12.48
C ALA A 96 2.30 -2.90 13.28
N THR A 97 1.95 -4.20 13.18
CA THR A 97 2.63 -5.30 13.90
C THR A 97 2.83 -6.48 12.97
N SER A 98 3.93 -7.21 13.12
CA SER A 98 4.21 -8.47 12.44
C SER A 98 5.18 -9.33 13.27
N GLU A 99 5.38 -10.59 12.88
CA GLU A 99 6.39 -11.49 13.47
C GLU A 99 7.79 -11.25 12.87
N ASN A 100 7.88 -10.54 11.78
CA ASN A 100 9.14 -10.23 11.09
C ASN A 100 9.20 -8.78 10.61
N LEU A 101 10.41 -8.33 10.25
CA LEU A 101 10.65 -6.95 9.81
C LEU A 101 10.14 -6.70 8.38
N GLU A 102 10.11 -7.72 7.56
CA GLU A 102 9.68 -7.65 6.16
C GLU A 102 8.23 -7.22 6.07
N ASP A 103 7.37 -7.86 6.86
CA ASP A 103 5.93 -7.67 6.81
C ASP A 103 5.41 -6.47 7.60
N VAL A 104 6.10 -6.04 8.68
CA VAL A 104 5.69 -4.81 9.36
C VAL A 104 5.78 -3.62 8.42
N CYS A 105 4.77 -2.76 8.43
CA CYS A 105 4.55 -1.68 7.45
C CYS A 105 4.16 -2.16 6.03
N LYS A 106 3.78 -3.43 5.82
CA LYS A 106 3.14 -3.81 4.56
C LYS A 106 1.85 -3.02 4.40
N ALA A 107 1.63 -2.46 3.21
CA ALA A 107 0.53 -1.54 2.94
C ALA A 107 -0.37 -2.07 1.83
N VAL A 108 -1.67 -1.77 1.92
CA VAL A 108 -2.63 -1.96 0.85
C VAL A 108 -3.40 -0.64 0.62
N ALA A 109 -3.48 -0.20 -0.63
CA ALA A 109 -4.29 0.96 -1.01
C ALA A 109 -5.76 0.54 -1.18
N TRP A 110 -6.66 1.27 -0.53
CA TRP A 110 -8.10 1.08 -0.72
C TRP A 110 -8.61 1.91 -1.89
N LEU A 111 -9.02 1.25 -2.97
CA LEU A 111 -9.51 1.86 -4.21
C LEU A 111 -11.02 1.65 -4.43
N GLY A 112 -11.73 1.06 -3.47
CA GLY A 112 -13.18 0.87 -3.54
C GLY A 112 -13.94 2.20 -3.42
N GLY A 113 -15.18 2.24 -3.92
CA GLY A 113 -16.00 3.45 -3.98
C GLY A 113 -16.71 3.83 -2.67
N SER A 114 -16.55 3.07 -1.58
CA SER A 114 -17.21 3.31 -0.30
C SER A 114 -16.26 3.14 0.88
N ASP A 115 -16.63 3.70 2.02
CA ASP A 115 -15.90 3.50 3.26
C ASP A 115 -15.94 2.03 3.69
N ILE A 116 -14.80 1.56 4.18
CA ILE A 116 -14.65 0.29 4.88
C ILE A 116 -14.06 0.52 6.28
N VAL A 117 -13.81 -0.54 7.04
CA VAL A 117 -13.22 -0.43 8.38
C VAL A 117 -12.01 -1.32 8.56
N THR A 118 -11.16 -0.98 9.55
CA THR A 118 -9.98 -1.78 9.90
C THR A 118 -9.76 -1.85 11.41
N GLY A 119 -8.82 -2.70 11.83
CA GLY A 119 -8.60 -3.06 13.22
C GLY A 119 -7.32 -2.52 13.88
N GLY A 120 -7.11 -2.96 15.11
CA GLY A 120 -6.10 -2.40 16.04
C GLY A 120 -4.64 -2.60 15.70
N HIS A 121 -4.34 -3.56 14.83
CA HIS A 121 -2.97 -3.81 14.35
C HIS A 121 -2.69 -3.15 12.98
N SER A 122 -3.52 -2.16 12.63
CA SER A 122 -3.38 -1.36 11.40
C SER A 122 -3.23 0.12 11.72
N ILE A 123 -2.59 0.84 10.82
CA ILE A 123 -2.55 2.31 10.75
C ILE A 123 -3.18 2.71 9.43
N VAL A 124 -4.17 3.60 9.46
CA VAL A 124 -4.72 4.24 8.27
C VAL A 124 -3.90 5.49 7.98
N VAL A 125 -3.38 5.57 6.77
CA VAL A 125 -2.65 6.74 6.26
C VAL A 125 -3.57 7.46 5.27
N ARG A 126 -4.09 8.61 5.68
CA ARG A 126 -4.99 9.45 4.89
C ARG A 126 -4.24 10.60 4.27
N HIS A 127 -4.25 10.70 2.95
CA HIS A 127 -3.43 11.63 2.17
C HIS A 127 -4.14 12.10 0.89
N HIS A 128 -3.47 12.99 0.15
CA HIS A 128 -3.92 13.49 -1.16
C HIS A 128 -2.97 13.07 -2.32
N GLN A 129 -2.09 12.11 -2.06
CA GLN A 129 -1.20 11.54 -3.07
C GLN A 129 -1.93 10.43 -3.84
N ASN A 130 -1.32 9.88 -4.89
CA ASN A 130 -1.80 8.65 -5.51
C ASN A 130 -1.58 7.46 -4.55
N ALA A 131 -2.66 6.77 -4.16
CA ALA A 131 -2.58 5.68 -3.18
C ALA A 131 -1.76 4.49 -3.67
N LYS A 132 -1.86 4.14 -4.96
CA LYS A 132 -1.05 3.06 -5.55
C LYS A 132 0.42 3.42 -5.52
N TYR A 133 0.79 4.68 -5.87
CA TYR A 133 2.16 5.15 -5.79
C TYR A 133 2.76 4.96 -4.40
N LEU A 134 2.07 5.43 -3.36
CA LEU A 134 2.55 5.25 -1.99
C LEU A 134 2.62 3.78 -1.60
N SER A 135 1.63 2.97 -1.96
CA SER A 135 1.63 1.54 -1.66
C SER A 135 2.78 0.80 -2.35
N TYR A 136 3.10 1.12 -3.60
CA TYR A 136 4.29 0.61 -4.30
C TYR A 136 5.58 1.06 -3.61
N TYR A 137 5.67 2.35 -3.22
CA TYR A 137 6.85 2.83 -2.52
C TYR A 137 7.09 2.09 -1.19
N PHE A 138 6.05 1.73 -0.45
CA PHE A 138 6.16 0.95 0.78
C PHE A 138 6.75 -0.45 0.59
N GLN A 139 6.83 -0.96 -0.64
CA GLN A 139 7.46 -2.23 -0.99
C GLN A 139 8.92 -2.07 -1.42
N THR A 140 9.42 -0.85 -1.59
CA THR A 140 10.79 -0.60 -2.06
C THR A 140 11.84 -0.88 -0.99
N LEU A 141 13.05 -1.20 -1.44
CA LEU A 141 14.22 -1.34 -0.57
C LEU A 141 14.55 -0.02 0.18
N ASP A 142 14.32 1.15 -0.44
CA ASP A 142 14.52 2.46 0.21
C ASP A 142 13.59 2.61 1.42
N PHE A 143 12.30 2.30 1.27
CA PHE A 143 11.37 2.32 2.39
C PHE A 143 11.72 1.28 3.46
N PHE A 144 12.08 0.07 3.05
CA PHE A 144 12.51 -0.99 3.97
C PHE A 144 13.71 -0.55 4.83
N GLN A 145 14.73 0.05 4.24
CA GLN A 145 15.90 0.55 4.96
C GLN A 145 15.53 1.67 5.94
N ARG A 146 14.60 2.56 5.58
CA ARG A 146 14.15 3.66 6.45
C ARG A 146 13.31 3.18 7.61
N LYS A 147 12.38 2.25 7.38
CA LYS A 147 11.49 1.76 8.45
C LYS A 147 12.25 1.05 9.58
N ARG A 148 13.40 0.42 9.30
CA ARG A 148 14.21 -0.31 10.28
C ARG A 148 14.57 0.52 11.52
N ALA A 149 14.79 1.82 11.36
CA ALA A 149 15.13 2.71 12.46
C ALA A 149 13.97 3.00 13.42
N TYR A 150 12.74 2.68 13.02
CA TYR A 150 11.51 3.03 13.71
C TYR A 150 10.68 1.82 14.16
N VAL A 151 11.07 0.62 13.75
CA VAL A 151 10.43 -0.63 14.16
C VAL A 151 11.08 -1.15 15.43
N HIS A 152 10.26 -1.54 16.39
CA HIS A 152 10.69 -2.04 17.70
C HIS A 152 10.13 -3.44 17.96
N GLY A 153 10.78 -4.19 18.83
CA GLY A 153 10.37 -5.52 19.24
C GLY A 153 11.33 -6.62 18.76
N THR A 154 11.17 -7.82 19.31
CA THR A 154 12.01 -8.98 18.98
C THR A 154 11.20 -10.19 18.52
N LYS A 155 10.09 -10.52 19.19
CA LYS A 155 9.17 -11.60 18.81
C LYS A 155 7.98 -11.06 18.01
N VAL A 156 7.51 -9.88 18.39
CA VAL A 156 6.51 -9.12 17.66
C VAL A 156 7.13 -7.77 17.34
N MET A 157 7.31 -7.52 16.06
CA MET A 157 7.75 -6.24 15.52
C MET A 157 6.59 -5.27 15.48
N GLU A 158 6.79 -4.06 15.95
CA GLU A 158 5.77 -3.01 15.95
C GLU A 158 6.33 -1.67 15.52
N ILE A 159 5.52 -0.92 14.78
CA ILE A 159 5.73 0.51 14.52
C ILE A 159 4.58 1.33 15.11
N LYS A 160 4.90 2.41 15.80
CA LYS A 160 3.91 3.38 16.27
C LYS A 160 3.55 4.33 15.13
N LYS A 161 2.30 4.83 15.13
CA LYS A 161 1.85 5.79 14.10
C LYS A 161 2.73 7.04 14.03
N ASP A 162 3.22 7.51 15.19
CA ASP A 162 4.05 8.72 15.28
C ASP A 162 5.48 8.46 14.76
N ASP A 163 5.96 7.22 14.82
CA ASP A 163 7.24 6.81 14.24
C ASP A 163 7.11 6.57 12.74
N LEU A 164 6.03 5.95 12.28
CA LEU A 164 5.72 5.85 10.86
C LEU A 164 5.61 7.24 10.20
N ALA A 165 5.03 8.22 10.91
CA ALA A 165 4.92 9.60 10.44
C ALA A 165 6.27 10.31 10.21
N LYS A 166 7.35 9.87 10.88
CA LYS A 166 8.71 10.44 10.73
C LYS A 166 9.45 9.90 9.50
N ILE A 167 9.03 8.77 8.94
CA ILE A 167 9.70 8.18 7.79
C ILE A 167 9.60 9.13 6.59
N VAL A 168 10.76 9.48 6.05
CA VAL A 168 10.87 10.38 4.89
C VAL A 168 10.61 9.61 3.61
N VAL A 169 9.64 10.08 2.83
CA VAL A 169 9.20 9.48 1.56
C VAL A 169 9.37 10.46 0.40
N PRO A 170 9.64 9.99 -0.84
CA PRO A 170 9.64 10.86 -2.02
C PRO A 170 8.21 11.27 -2.36
N VAL A 171 8.05 12.53 -2.73
CA VAL A 171 6.74 13.13 -3.05
C VAL A 171 6.85 13.90 -4.38
N PRO A 172 7.03 13.21 -5.51
CA PRO A 172 6.99 13.87 -6.80
C PRO A 172 5.58 14.40 -7.06
N PRO A 173 5.39 15.39 -7.96
CA PRO A 173 4.07 15.85 -8.40
C PRO A 173 3.19 14.72 -8.93
N LEU A 174 1.86 14.89 -8.81
CA LEU A 174 0.89 13.85 -9.19
C LEU A 174 1.09 13.27 -10.61
N PRO A 175 1.40 14.05 -11.65
CA PRO A 175 1.65 13.49 -12.98
C PRO A 175 2.82 12.48 -13.02
N VAL A 176 3.85 12.69 -12.21
CA VAL A 176 4.97 11.74 -12.08
C VAL A 176 4.53 10.49 -11.33
N GLN A 177 3.76 10.64 -10.24
CA GLN A 177 3.22 9.51 -9.49
C GLN A 177 2.31 8.63 -10.37
N GLU A 178 1.44 9.25 -11.17
CA GLU A 178 0.52 8.58 -12.09
C GLU A 178 1.27 7.78 -13.15
N GLU A 179 2.32 8.36 -13.73
CA GLU A 179 3.12 7.67 -14.73
C GLU A 179 3.90 6.49 -14.14
N ILE A 180 4.47 6.64 -12.94
CA ILE A 180 5.11 5.53 -12.21
C ILE A 180 4.10 4.39 -11.99
N VAL A 181 2.89 4.70 -11.52
CA VAL A 181 1.83 3.72 -11.32
C VAL A 181 1.46 3.03 -12.63
N ARG A 182 1.26 3.80 -13.71
CA ARG A 182 0.92 3.25 -15.02
C ARG A 182 1.96 2.23 -15.51
N ILE A 183 3.24 2.54 -15.33
CA ILE A 183 4.34 1.66 -15.71
C ILE A 183 4.35 0.39 -14.86
N LEU A 184 4.25 0.53 -13.53
CA LEU A 184 4.26 -0.61 -12.62
C LEU A 184 3.05 -1.53 -12.85
N ASP A 185 1.86 -0.96 -13.06
CA ASP A 185 0.65 -1.73 -13.40
C ASP A 185 0.82 -2.50 -14.72
N SER A 186 1.48 -1.90 -15.71
CA SER A 186 1.74 -2.57 -17.00
C SER A 186 2.68 -3.77 -16.83
N PHE A 187 3.69 -3.67 -15.98
CA PHE A 187 4.59 -4.80 -15.69
C PHE A 187 3.87 -5.91 -14.91
N SER A 188 3.06 -5.57 -13.92
CA SER A 188 2.27 -6.56 -13.17
C SER A 188 1.27 -7.31 -14.07
N SER A 189 0.65 -6.63 -15.04
CA SER A 189 -0.23 -7.29 -16.03
C SER A 189 0.54 -8.25 -16.93
N LEU A 190 1.71 -7.85 -17.42
CA LEU A 190 2.56 -8.71 -18.25
C LEU A 190 3.09 -9.93 -17.49
N GLU A 191 3.43 -9.75 -16.21
CA GLU A 191 3.86 -10.85 -15.34
C GLU A 191 2.73 -11.88 -15.18
N ALA A 192 1.52 -11.42 -14.86
CA ALA A 192 0.35 -12.29 -14.72
C ALA A 192 -0.03 -13.02 -16.04
N GLU A 193 0.10 -12.35 -17.19
CA GLU A 193 -0.12 -12.97 -18.50
C GLU A 193 0.91 -14.08 -18.78
N LEU A 194 2.19 -13.83 -18.50
CA LEU A 194 3.26 -14.81 -18.69
C LEU A 194 3.13 -16.01 -17.74
N GLU A 195 2.74 -15.78 -16.48
CA GLU A 195 2.47 -16.87 -15.53
C GLU A 195 1.32 -17.75 -16.02
N ALA A 196 0.22 -17.16 -16.49
CA ALA A 196 -0.93 -17.89 -17.02
C ALA A 196 -0.59 -18.70 -18.29
N GLU A 197 0.22 -18.13 -19.20
CA GLU A 197 0.71 -18.85 -20.38
C GLU A 197 1.59 -20.04 -19.99
N LEU A 198 2.52 -19.86 -19.03
CA LEU A 198 3.39 -20.92 -18.55
C LEU A 198 2.62 -22.06 -17.86
N GLU A 199 1.62 -21.72 -17.04
CA GLU A 199 0.76 -22.75 -16.42
C GLU A 199 0.00 -23.54 -17.47
N ALA A 200 -0.56 -22.88 -18.50
CA ALA A 200 -1.27 -23.55 -19.59
C ALA A 200 -0.36 -24.48 -20.43
N GLU A 201 0.90 -24.09 -20.64
CA GLU A 201 1.88 -24.95 -21.32
C GLU A 201 2.31 -26.18 -20.49
N LEU A 202 2.34 -26.05 -19.15
CA LEU A 202 2.69 -27.14 -18.26
C LEU A 202 1.56 -28.17 -18.08
N GLU A 203 0.31 -27.79 -18.32
CA GLU A 203 -0.87 -28.66 -18.24
C GLU A 203 -1.20 -29.36 -19.56
N ALA A 204 -0.57 -28.99 -20.69
CA ALA A 204 -0.81 -29.49 -22.04
C ALA A 204 0.09 -30.69 -22.39
#